data_d4d72522104f7d92b2998db968d60df9
#
_entry.id   d4d72522104f7d92b2998db968d60df9
#
_cell.length_a   1.000
_cell.length_b   1.000
_cell.length_c   1.000
_cell.angle_alpha   90.00
_cell.angle_beta   90.00
_cell.angle_gamma   90.00
#
_symmetry.space_group_name_H-M   'P 1'
#
loop_
_entity.id
_entity.type
_entity.pdbx_description
1 polymer ?
#
loop_
_entity_poly.entity_id
_entity_poly.type
_entity_poly.pdbx_seq_one_letter_code
_entity_poly.pdbx_strand_id
1 'polypeptide(L)'
;MSLVKAFEQDLHDKYDAPAKAAVAGYLTKLGWEVLPNPDRYGVDLLVLKDGKNVGVIEVEVRQWSPTCPFPTIHVPERKTKFFNGNSLFFALTKNMENAYWIESKDILKHPLKEVRNIKVASGELFFDVPTAEFNFVTL
;
A
#
# COMPACT_ATOMS: atom_id res chain seq x y z
N MET A 1 14.24 0.33 -24.02
CA MET A 1 13.18 0.42 -23.01
C MET A 1 11.85 0.69 -23.69
N SER A 2 10.82 0.04 -23.27
CA SER A 2 9.51 0.21 -23.89
C SER A 2 8.82 1.48 -23.41
N LEU A 3 7.93 2.02 -24.26
CA LEU A 3 7.08 3.16 -23.92
C LEU A 3 6.16 2.84 -22.73
N VAL A 4 5.77 1.57 -22.59
CA VAL A 4 4.91 1.11 -21.50
C VAL A 4 5.58 1.32 -20.14
N LYS A 5 6.87 1.02 -20.03
CA LYS A 5 7.61 1.19 -18.78
C LYS A 5 7.73 2.67 -18.40
N ALA A 6 8.02 3.54 -19.36
CA ALA A 6 8.10 4.98 -19.11
C ALA A 6 6.73 5.53 -18.68
N PHE A 7 5.65 5.07 -19.33
CA PHE A 7 4.29 5.48 -19.02
C PHE A 7 3.89 5.05 -17.59
N GLU A 8 4.25 3.84 -17.19
CA GLU A 8 3.98 3.33 -15.83
C GLU A 8 4.74 4.13 -14.77
N GLN A 9 5.97 4.54 -15.07
CA GLN A 9 6.75 5.37 -14.16
C GLN A 9 6.08 6.73 -13.95
N ASP A 10 5.57 7.35 -15.00
CA ASP A 10 4.85 8.62 -14.90
C ASP A 10 3.59 8.50 -14.05
N LEU A 11 2.84 7.41 -14.20
CA LEU A 11 1.67 7.13 -13.37
C LEU A 11 2.05 6.95 -11.91
N HIS A 12 3.12 6.20 -11.63
CA HIS A 12 3.61 6.00 -10.28
C HIS A 12 3.99 7.34 -9.64
N ASP A 13 4.76 8.16 -10.34
CA ASP A 13 5.18 9.47 -9.83
C ASP A 13 4.00 10.39 -9.56
N LYS A 14 2.96 10.31 -10.40
CA LYS A 14 1.76 11.12 -10.25
C LYS A 14 1.00 10.82 -8.96
N TYR A 15 0.93 9.55 -8.54
CA TYR A 15 0.12 9.13 -7.39
C TYR A 15 0.93 8.91 -6.12
N ASP A 16 2.21 8.66 -6.22
CA ASP A 16 3.04 8.26 -5.09
C ASP A 16 3.12 9.31 -3.98
N ALA A 17 3.60 10.51 -4.31
CA ALA A 17 3.78 11.57 -3.31
C ALA A 17 2.45 12.04 -2.70
N PRO A 18 1.37 12.28 -3.49
CA PRO A 18 0.08 12.63 -2.92
C PRO A 18 -0.50 11.55 -2.01
N ALA A 19 -0.33 10.27 -2.36
CA ALA A 19 -0.83 9.16 -1.57
C ALA A 19 -0.12 9.08 -0.21
N LYS A 20 1.19 9.19 -0.20
CA LYS A 20 1.98 9.23 1.05
C LYS A 20 1.56 10.40 1.92
N ALA A 21 1.36 11.57 1.33
CA ALA A 21 0.92 12.76 2.06
C ALA A 21 -0.48 12.58 2.65
N ALA A 22 -1.40 11.94 1.92
CA ALA A 22 -2.75 11.68 2.40
C ALA A 22 -2.75 10.76 3.63
N VAL A 23 -1.98 9.67 3.58
CA VAL A 23 -1.86 8.73 4.69
C VAL A 23 -1.18 9.39 5.89
N ALA A 24 -0.07 10.11 5.66
CA ALA A 24 0.64 10.81 6.73
C ALA A 24 -0.26 11.83 7.41
N GLY A 25 -1.02 12.61 6.64
CA GLY A 25 -1.97 13.59 7.17
C GLY A 25 -3.07 12.96 8.02
N TYR A 26 -3.63 11.85 7.55
CA TYR A 26 -4.64 11.10 8.29
C TYR A 26 -4.12 10.63 9.65
N LEU A 27 -2.94 10.00 9.66
CA LEU A 27 -2.36 9.47 10.89
C LEU A 27 -1.91 10.59 11.85
N THR A 28 -1.43 11.70 11.30
CA THR A 28 -1.05 12.87 12.10
C THR A 28 -2.27 13.43 12.85
N LYS A 29 -3.44 13.47 12.21
CA LYS A 29 -4.69 13.90 12.87
C LYS A 29 -5.07 12.97 14.03
N LEU A 30 -4.66 11.70 13.97
CA LEU A 30 -4.89 10.72 15.04
C LEU A 30 -3.83 10.80 16.15
N GLY A 31 -2.86 11.68 16.03
CA GLY A 31 -1.83 11.88 17.04
C GLY A 31 -0.54 11.11 16.80
N TRP A 32 -0.37 10.50 15.63
CA TRP A 32 0.87 9.79 15.27
C TRP A 32 1.86 10.75 14.62
N GLU A 33 3.15 10.51 14.85
CA GLU A 33 4.21 11.18 14.13
C GLU A 33 4.63 10.31 12.95
N VAL A 34 4.46 10.80 11.72
CA VAL A 34 4.72 10.05 10.50
C VAL A 34 5.61 10.87 9.59
N LEU A 35 6.69 10.27 9.13
CA LEU A 35 7.65 10.92 8.23
C LEU A 35 7.85 10.07 6.97
N PRO A 36 8.12 10.72 5.82
CA PRO A 36 8.56 10.00 4.63
C PRO A 36 9.88 9.28 4.91
N ASN A 37 10.04 8.09 4.36
CA ASN A 37 11.30 7.38 4.45
C ASN A 37 12.31 8.05 3.50
N PRO A 38 13.49 8.48 3.98
CA PRO A 38 14.51 9.06 3.11
C PRO A 38 15.12 8.04 2.14
N ASP A 39 15.02 6.75 2.45
CA ASP A 39 15.47 5.68 1.54
C ASP A 39 14.36 5.39 0.51
N ARG A 40 14.60 5.80 -0.73
CA ARG A 40 13.63 5.62 -1.82
C ARG A 40 13.34 4.15 -2.16
N TYR A 41 14.22 3.23 -1.75
CA TYR A 41 14.07 1.79 -2.00
C TYR A 41 13.51 1.03 -0.79
N GLY A 42 13.29 1.73 0.31
CA GLY A 42 12.69 1.16 1.51
C GLY A 42 11.18 1.33 1.54
N VAL A 43 10.60 1.18 2.73
CA VAL A 43 9.18 1.41 2.94
C VAL A 43 8.80 2.86 2.65
N ASP A 44 7.51 3.11 2.43
CA ASP A 44 7.04 4.45 2.07
C ASP A 44 7.12 5.45 3.22
N LEU A 45 6.64 5.07 4.40
CA LEU A 45 6.54 5.96 5.56
C LEU A 45 7.08 5.30 6.81
N LEU A 46 7.61 6.14 7.71
CA LEU A 46 8.08 5.73 9.03
C LEU A 46 7.13 6.31 10.09
N VAL A 47 6.79 5.50 11.10
CA VAL A 47 6.02 5.95 12.25
C VAL A 47 6.96 6.09 13.42
N LEU A 48 6.97 7.28 14.03
CA LEU A 48 7.87 7.59 15.13
C LEU A 48 7.11 7.77 16.44
N LYS A 49 7.77 7.43 17.53
CA LYS A 49 7.32 7.75 18.88
C LYS A 49 8.54 8.15 19.70
N ASP A 50 8.49 9.36 20.26
CA ASP A 50 9.61 9.91 21.03
C ASP A 50 10.93 9.87 20.24
N GLY A 51 10.86 10.18 18.93
CA GLY A 51 12.00 10.22 18.03
C GLY A 51 12.51 8.87 17.55
N LYS A 52 11.86 7.77 17.95
CA LYS A 52 12.26 6.41 17.57
C LYS A 52 11.27 5.81 16.59
N ASN A 53 11.79 5.10 15.59
CA ASN A 53 10.95 4.36 14.63
C ASN A 53 10.27 3.19 15.35
N VAL A 54 8.95 3.21 15.42
CA VAL A 54 8.14 2.15 16.04
C VAL A 54 7.30 1.38 15.03
N GLY A 55 7.29 1.79 13.77
CA GLY A 55 6.54 1.10 12.73
C GLY A 55 6.83 1.65 11.35
N VAL A 56 6.36 0.93 10.33
CA VAL A 56 6.53 1.30 8.93
C VAL A 56 5.21 1.13 8.19
N ILE A 57 5.04 1.86 7.08
CA ILE A 57 3.81 1.83 6.30
C ILE A 57 4.14 1.73 4.82
N GLU A 58 3.46 0.80 4.13
CA GLU A 58 3.44 0.72 2.67
C GLU A 58 2.13 1.29 2.16
N VAL A 59 2.20 2.11 1.13
CA VAL A 59 1.05 2.81 0.54
C VAL A 59 0.96 2.45 -0.93
N GLU A 60 -0.24 2.10 -1.39
CA GLU A 60 -0.48 1.77 -2.78
C GLU A 60 -1.82 2.37 -3.23
N VAL A 61 -1.84 3.04 -4.38
CA VAL A 61 -3.08 3.57 -4.97
C VAL A 61 -3.66 2.54 -5.91
N ARG A 62 -4.93 2.23 -5.72
CA ARG A 62 -5.68 1.32 -6.59
C ARG A 62 -6.53 2.12 -7.57
N GLN A 63 -6.92 1.46 -8.66
CA GLN A 63 -7.62 2.13 -9.76
C GLN A 63 -9.15 2.10 -9.62
N TRP A 64 -9.65 1.95 -8.39
CA TRP A 64 -11.08 1.95 -8.11
C TRP A 64 -11.44 3.04 -7.10
N SER A 65 -12.69 3.50 -7.18
CA SER A 65 -13.21 4.60 -6.36
C SER A 65 -14.74 4.62 -6.48
N PRO A 66 -15.50 5.00 -5.46
CA PRO A 66 -15.07 5.47 -4.13
C PRO A 66 -14.73 4.35 -3.16
N THR A 67 -15.03 3.10 -3.51
CA THR A 67 -14.77 1.93 -2.67
C THR A 67 -14.19 0.79 -3.53
N CYS A 68 -13.69 -0.24 -2.86
CA CYS A 68 -13.23 -1.46 -3.54
C CYS A 68 -14.44 -2.25 -4.03
N PRO A 69 -14.56 -2.53 -5.35
CA PRO A 69 -15.68 -3.29 -5.89
C PRO A 69 -15.50 -4.81 -5.79
N PHE A 70 -14.37 -5.27 -5.26
CA PHE A 70 -14.03 -6.68 -5.23
C PHE A 70 -14.14 -7.28 -3.83
N PRO A 71 -14.47 -8.58 -3.71
CA PRO A 71 -14.54 -9.25 -2.40
C PRO A 71 -13.18 -9.45 -1.74
N THR A 72 -12.09 -9.36 -2.53
CA THR A 72 -10.73 -9.48 -2.03
C THR A 72 -9.86 -8.36 -2.58
N ILE A 73 -8.78 -8.04 -1.84
CA ILE A 73 -7.74 -7.13 -2.30
C ILE A 73 -6.46 -7.96 -2.45
N HIS A 74 -5.83 -7.88 -3.60
CA HIS A 74 -4.58 -8.60 -3.87
C HIS A 74 -3.40 -7.76 -3.40
N VAL A 75 -2.56 -8.35 -2.55
CA VAL A 75 -1.34 -7.70 -2.06
C VAL A 75 -0.14 -8.43 -2.68
N PRO A 76 0.71 -7.75 -3.46
CA PRO A 76 1.84 -8.42 -4.13
C PRO A 76 2.80 -9.09 -3.15
N GLU A 77 3.18 -10.34 -3.45
CA GLU A 77 4.15 -11.08 -2.63
C GLU A 77 5.48 -10.33 -2.51
N ARG A 78 5.89 -9.58 -3.53
CA ARG A 78 7.12 -8.78 -3.52
C ARG A 78 7.15 -7.74 -2.41
N LYS A 79 6.01 -7.41 -1.79
CA LYS A 79 5.93 -6.48 -0.67
C LYS A 79 6.31 -7.11 0.67
N THR A 80 6.48 -8.44 0.74
CA THR A 80 6.79 -9.14 1.99
C THR A 80 8.06 -8.66 2.67
N LYS A 81 9.04 -8.16 1.89
CA LYS A 81 10.27 -7.59 2.44
C LYS A 81 10.02 -6.41 3.37
N PHE A 82 8.86 -5.76 3.27
CA PHE A 82 8.46 -4.64 4.12
C PHE A 82 7.55 -5.06 5.28
N PHE A 83 7.12 -6.34 5.32
CA PHE A 83 6.14 -6.83 6.29
C PHE A 83 6.82 -7.45 7.52
N ASN A 84 7.71 -6.69 8.12
CA ASN A 84 8.46 -7.10 9.31
C ASN A 84 8.05 -6.25 10.50
N GLY A 85 7.87 -6.88 11.65
CA GLY A 85 7.54 -6.18 12.89
C GLY A 85 6.21 -5.42 12.78
N ASN A 86 6.18 -4.18 13.24
CA ASN A 86 5.00 -3.33 13.21
C ASN A 86 4.89 -2.64 11.85
N SER A 87 4.16 -3.25 10.93
CA SER A 87 3.96 -2.67 9.61
C SER A 87 2.48 -2.69 9.22
N LEU A 88 2.09 -1.64 8.50
CA LEU A 88 0.74 -1.48 7.98
C LEU A 88 0.79 -1.37 6.46
N PHE A 89 -0.26 -1.87 5.82
CA PHE A 89 -0.46 -1.72 4.38
C PHE A 89 -1.73 -0.89 4.15
N PHE A 90 -1.61 0.18 3.37
CA PHE A 90 -2.71 1.05 2.98
C PHE A 90 -2.96 0.96 1.48
N ALA A 91 -4.17 0.56 1.09
CA ALA A 91 -4.62 0.61 -0.29
C ALA A 91 -5.61 1.78 -0.41
N LEU A 92 -5.23 2.81 -1.17
CA LEU A 92 -6.03 4.01 -1.35
C LEU A 92 -6.91 3.91 -2.59
N THR A 93 -8.10 4.50 -2.52
CA THR A 93 -8.92 4.70 -3.71
C THR A 93 -8.23 5.67 -4.66
N LYS A 94 -8.59 5.61 -5.95
CA LYS A 94 -7.98 6.43 -7.00
C LYS A 94 -8.04 7.93 -6.69
N ASN A 95 -9.14 8.39 -6.08
CA ASN A 95 -9.31 9.79 -5.68
C ASN A 95 -8.60 10.15 -4.38
N MET A 96 -7.99 9.16 -3.70
CA MET A 96 -7.26 9.34 -2.44
C MET A 96 -8.11 9.88 -1.28
N GLU A 97 -9.42 9.74 -1.35
CA GLU A 97 -10.33 10.17 -0.29
C GLU A 97 -10.58 9.09 0.74
N ASN A 98 -10.43 7.82 0.34
CA ASN A 98 -10.68 6.67 1.20
C ASN A 98 -9.52 5.70 1.16
N ALA A 99 -9.39 4.89 2.19
CA ALA A 99 -8.35 3.86 2.26
C ALA A 99 -8.84 2.61 2.97
N TYR A 100 -8.23 1.50 2.59
CA TYR A 100 -8.36 0.21 3.25
C TYR A 100 -7.01 -0.12 3.84
N TRP A 101 -6.92 -0.31 5.16
CA TRP A 101 -5.65 -0.64 5.78
C TRP A 101 -5.74 -1.91 6.62
N ILE A 102 -4.61 -2.59 6.74
CA ILE A 102 -4.50 -3.84 7.47
C ILE A 102 -3.08 -3.97 8.05
N GLU A 103 -2.95 -4.64 9.17
CA GLU A 103 -1.63 -5.01 9.68
C GLU A 103 -1.02 -6.08 8.78
N SER A 104 0.26 -5.95 8.46
CA SER A 104 0.93 -6.88 7.55
C SER A 104 0.91 -8.33 8.02
N LYS A 105 0.97 -8.56 9.32
CA LYS A 105 0.88 -9.92 9.89
C LYS A 105 -0.41 -10.63 9.50
N ASP A 106 -1.49 -9.88 9.30
CA ASP A 106 -2.77 -10.45 8.90
C ASP A 106 -2.83 -10.77 7.41
N ILE A 107 -2.05 -10.04 6.59
CA ILE A 107 -1.89 -10.37 5.17
C ILE A 107 -1.19 -11.73 5.02
N LEU A 108 -0.15 -11.95 5.80
CA LEU A 108 0.68 -13.16 5.71
C LEU A 108 -0.04 -14.44 6.12
N LYS A 109 -1.21 -14.33 6.73
CA LYS A 109 -2.05 -15.49 7.08
C LYS A 109 -2.79 -16.08 5.88
N HIS A 110 -2.88 -15.33 4.78
CA HIS A 110 -3.64 -15.73 3.61
C HIS A 110 -2.77 -16.43 2.57
N PRO A 111 -3.37 -17.29 1.72
CA PRO A 111 -2.60 -18.02 0.72
C PRO A 111 -2.13 -17.12 -0.41
N LEU A 112 -1.04 -17.51 -1.03
CA LEU A 112 -0.58 -16.91 -2.27
C LEU A 112 -1.38 -17.47 -3.44
N LYS A 113 -1.69 -16.60 -4.39
CA LYS A 113 -2.42 -16.94 -5.59
C LYS A 113 -1.70 -16.35 -6.79
N GLU A 114 -1.51 -17.14 -7.83
CA GLU A 114 -0.90 -16.66 -9.07
C GLU A 114 -1.96 -15.94 -9.91
N VAL A 115 -1.66 -14.71 -10.30
CA VAL A 115 -2.52 -13.93 -11.19
C VAL A 115 -1.72 -13.59 -12.43
N ARG A 116 -2.18 -14.06 -13.59
CA ARG A 116 -1.57 -13.76 -14.88
C ARG A 116 -2.26 -12.54 -15.48
N ASN A 117 -1.48 -11.70 -16.15
CA ASN A 117 -2.01 -10.55 -16.85
C ASN A 117 -1.15 -10.26 -18.08
N ILE A 118 -1.55 -9.26 -18.86
CA ILE A 118 -0.87 -8.90 -20.10
C ILE A 118 0.57 -8.45 -19.86
N LYS A 119 0.83 -7.84 -18.69
CA LYS A 119 2.15 -7.30 -18.35
C LYS A 119 3.10 -8.36 -17.81
N VAL A 120 2.57 -9.40 -17.16
CA VAL A 120 3.37 -10.46 -16.51
C VAL A 120 2.90 -11.80 -17.04
N ALA A 121 3.48 -12.23 -18.16
CA ALA A 121 3.09 -13.44 -18.84
C ALA A 121 3.29 -14.71 -17.98
N SER A 122 4.32 -14.71 -17.11
CA SER A 122 4.60 -15.82 -16.21
C SER A 122 3.69 -15.84 -14.98
N GLY A 123 2.89 -14.78 -14.79
CA GLY A 123 2.09 -14.58 -13.59
C GLY A 123 2.87 -13.89 -12.47
N GLU A 124 2.16 -13.28 -11.55
CA GLU A 124 2.71 -12.69 -10.34
C GLU A 124 1.96 -13.26 -9.15
N LEU A 125 2.66 -13.50 -8.05
CA LEU A 125 2.05 -14.04 -6.84
C LEU A 125 1.49 -12.91 -5.97
N PHE A 126 0.29 -13.11 -5.48
CA PHE A 126 -0.41 -12.17 -4.60
C PHE A 126 -0.99 -12.91 -3.41
N PHE A 127 -1.02 -12.23 -2.26
CA PHE A 127 -1.89 -12.64 -1.17
C PHE A 127 -3.31 -12.22 -1.52
N ASP A 128 -4.24 -13.15 -1.40
CA ASP A 128 -5.65 -12.92 -1.69
C ASP A 128 -6.38 -12.68 -0.37
N VAL A 129 -6.54 -11.40 -0.01
CA VAL A 129 -7.03 -11.00 1.31
C VAL A 129 -8.46 -10.49 1.22
N PRO A 130 -9.40 -11.07 1.98
CA PRO A 130 -10.78 -10.57 1.97
C PRO A 130 -10.86 -9.09 2.29
N THR A 131 -11.57 -8.33 1.46
CA THR A 131 -11.75 -6.90 1.66
C THR A 131 -12.35 -6.59 3.03
N ALA A 132 -13.23 -7.46 3.54
CA ALA A 132 -13.86 -7.31 4.83
C ALA A 132 -12.88 -7.35 6.03
N GLU A 133 -11.67 -7.88 5.83
CA GLU A 133 -10.65 -7.89 6.89
C GLU A 133 -9.86 -6.59 6.97
N PHE A 134 -9.97 -5.73 5.98
CA PHE A 134 -9.36 -4.41 5.99
C PHE A 134 -10.23 -3.44 6.80
N ASN A 135 -9.58 -2.45 7.38
CA ASN A 135 -10.25 -1.32 8.02
C ASN A 135 -10.48 -0.23 6.97
N PHE A 136 -11.73 0.17 6.78
CA PHE A 136 -12.08 1.23 5.83
C PHE A 136 -12.12 2.56 6.55
N VAL A 137 -11.42 3.55 6.01
CA VAL A 137 -11.35 4.90 6.59
C VAL A 137 -11.46 5.96 5.51
N THR A 138 -11.98 7.13 5.92
CA THR A 138 -11.93 8.34 5.10
C THR A 138 -10.70 9.13 5.51
N LEU A 139 -9.91 9.49 4.52
CA LEU A 139 -8.65 10.19 4.75
C LEU A 139 -8.84 11.70 4.97
#